data_629af9244b401dd2827339e2243a6c4e
#
_entry.id   629af9244b401dd2827339e2243a6c4e
#
_cell.length_a   1.000
_cell.length_b   1.000
_cell.length_c   1.000
_cell.angle_alpha   90.00
_cell.angle_beta   90.00
_cell.angle_gamma   90.00
#
_symmetry.space_group_name_H-M   'P 1'
#
loop_
_entity.id
_entity.type
_entity.pdbx_description
1 polymer ?
#
loop_
_entity_poly.entity_id
_entity_poly.type
_entity_poly.pdbx_seq_one_letter_code
_entity_poly.pdbx_strand_id
1 'polypeptide(L)'
;MMIYPLFPGGLERALTFSYDDALDEDIRLAGIFSDHGLKCTFNICADNGPHDGSFPSFDVNEVYLKHGHEIAVHGAEHAFEDMMPTEAVIADILENRKRLEAITHAPVKGMAYPYGTFTSDLKRQLRELGILYSRTVNSTHAFRLPDDFLEWNPTAHHRENIAELGEKFLNNRYPRGTVCYIWGHSFEFSRNNNWDIIERFADRMAGKDSVWYATNMEIYDYNQAFRMLRFTADCCYVQNPSARTVWLMRGKNAFEIPSGDVVRIG
;
A
#
# COMPACT_ATOMS: atom_id res chain seq x y z
N MET A 1 0.42 17.46 26.20
CA MET A 1 1.05 17.86 24.93
C MET A 1 0.80 16.76 23.92
N MET A 2 0.38 17.09 22.67
CA MET A 2 0.02 16.09 21.65
C MET A 2 1.28 15.44 21.06
N ILE A 3 1.18 14.13 20.81
CA ILE A 3 2.19 13.32 20.11
C ILE A 3 1.58 12.91 18.77
N TYR A 4 2.34 13.04 17.68
CA TYR A 4 1.91 12.72 16.33
C TYR A 4 2.87 11.71 15.71
N PRO A 5 2.37 10.78 14.87
CA PRO A 5 3.23 9.93 14.07
C PRO A 5 3.95 10.75 13.00
N LEU A 6 5.19 10.39 12.75
CA LEU A 6 5.95 10.76 11.57
C LEU A 6 6.38 9.49 10.84
N PHE A 7 6.64 9.57 9.55
CA PHE A 7 7.17 8.48 8.74
C PHE A 7 8.69 8.38 8.83
N PRO A 8 9.34 7.37 8.26
CA PRO A 8 10.80 7.22 8.26
C PRO A 8 11.52 8.51 7.88
N GLY A 9 12.61 8.82 8.61
CA GLY A 9 13.35 10.07 8.43
C GLY A 9 12.65 11.31 9.00
N GLY A 10 11.59 11.14 9.80
CA GLY A 10 10.83 12.26 10.35
C GLY A 10 9.88 12.93 9.35
N LEU A 11 9.56 12.23 8.25
CA LEU A 11 8.68 12.76 7.20
C LEU A 11 7.22 12.81 7.65
N GLU A 12 6.49 13.79 7.15
CA GLU A 12 5.10 14.02 7.57
C GLU A 12 4.07 13.37 6.64
N ARG A 13 4.49 12.97 5.44
CA ARG A 13 3.63 12.46 4.36
C ARG A 13 4.14 11.15 3.81
N ALA A 14 3.23 10.28 3.36
CA ALA A 14 3.57 9.13 2.53
C ALA A 14 2.69 9.09 1.27
N LEU A 15 3.27 8.63 0.17
CA LEU A 15 2.58 8.40 -1.10
C LEU A 15 2.73 6.93 -1.47
N THR A 16 1.62 6.27 -1.79
CA THR A 16 1.59 4.90 -2.25
C THR A 16 0.64 4.73 -3.42
N PHE A 17 0.91 3.72 -4.21
CA PHE A 17 0.09 3.30 -5.36
C PHE A 17 -0.28 1.83 -5.23
N SER A 18 -1.43 1.44 -5.81
CA SER A 18 -1.88 0.06 -5.88
C SER A 18 -2.56 -0.18 -7.22
N TYR A 19 -2.02 -1.09 -8.02
CA TYR A 19 -2.56 -1.40 -9.35
C TYR A 19 -2.86 -2.89 -9.46
N ASP A 20 -3.94 -3.21 -10.20
CA ASP A 20 -4.54 -4.54 -10.24
C ASP A 20 -4.29 -5.25 -11.57
N ASP A 21 -4.47 -6.58 -11.54
CA ASP A 21 -4.60 -7.53 -12.64
C ASP A 21 -3.30 -8.05 -13.29
N ALA A 22 -2.18 -7.37 -13.18
CA ALA A 22 -0.88 -7.77 -13.76
C ALA A 22 -0.93 -7.97 -15.30
N LEU A 23 -1.49 -7.02 -16.02
CA LEU A 23 -1.52 -7.02 -17.48
C LEU A 23 -0.25 -6.39 -18.08
N ASP A 24 -0.04 -6.57 -19.39
CA ASP A 24 1.17 -6.11 -20.10
C ASP A 24 1.43 -4.60 -19.97
N GLU A 25 0.38 -3.80 -19.77
CA GLU A 25 0.49 -2.37 -19.52
C GLU A 25 1.22 -2.04 -18.21
N ASP A 26 1.29 -2.97 -17.28
CA ASP A 26 2.04 -2.79 -16.03
C ASP A 26 3.54 -2.63 -16.27
N ILE A 27 4.08 -3.19 -17.37
CA ILE A 27 5.49 -2.99 -17.75
C ILE A 27 5.79 -1.50 -17.92
N ARG A 28 4.91 -0.77 -18.63
CA ARG A 28 5.05 0.68 -18.81
C ARG A 28 4.83 1.43 -17.50
N LEU A 29 3.79 1.06 -16.74
CA LEU A 29 3.46 1.74 -15.49
C LEU A 29 4.56 1.58 -14.44
N ALA A 30 5.10 0.36 -14.27
CA ALA A 30 6.21 0.09 -13.38
C ALA A 30 7.48 0.87 -13.78
N GLY A 31 7.73 0.99 -15.09
CA GLY A 31 8.80 1.83 -15.63
C GLY A 31 8.63 3.30 -15.24
N ILE A 32 7.43 3.87 -15.46
CA ILE A 32 7.12 5.26 -15.05
C ILE A 32 7.40 5.47 -13.57
N PHE A 33 6.90 4.58 -12.70
CA PHE A 33 7.11 4.72 -11.27
C PHE A 33 8.58 4.58 -10.87
N SER A 34 9.30 3.62 -11.46
CA SER A 34 10.72 3.39 -11.19
C SER A 34 11.58 4.59 -11.58
N ASP A 35 11.35 5.16 -12.76
CA ASP A 35 12.09 6.33 -13.28
C ASP A 35 11.89 7.56 -12.38
N HIS A 36 10.76 7.63 -11.67
CA HIS A 36 10.45 8.72 -10.75
C HIS A 36 10.76 8.40 -9.27
N GLY A 37 11.33 7.24 -8.96
CA GLY A 37 11.59 6.80 -7.58
C GLY A 37 10.32 6.58 -6.75
N LEU A 38 9.19 6.35 -7.39
CA LEU A 38 7.91 6.05 -6.76
C LEU A 38 7.79 4.54 -6.49
N LYS A 39 6.98 4.17 -5.50
CA LYS A 39 6.71 2.78 -5.13
C LYS A 39 5.26 2.41 -5.38
N CYS A 40 5.04 1.20 -5.85
CA CYS A 40 3.71 0.66 -6.13
C CYS A 40 3.57 -0.74 -5.54
N THR A 41 2.35 -1.10 -5.17
CA THR A 41 1.92 -2.46 -4.90
C THR A 41 1.11 -2.95 -6.10
N PHE A 42 1.54 -4.03 -6.74
CA PHE A 42 0.83 -4.67 -7.83
C PHE A 42 0.06 -5.89 -7.29
N ASN A 43 -1.27 -5.84 -7.38
CA ASN A 43 -2.15 -6.90 -6.93
C ASN A 43 -2.38 -7.86 -8.08
N ILE A 44 -1.87 -9.06 -7.95
CA ILE A 44 -1.75 -9.99 -9.07
C ILE A 44 -2.84 -11.05 -9.00
N CYS A 45 -3.67 -11.12 -10.04
CA CYS A 45 -4.64 -12.19 -10.24
C CYS A 45 -4.03 -13.33 -11.05
N ALA A 46 -4.08 -14.57 -10.52
CA ALA A 46 -3.34 -15.69 -11.11
C ALA A 46 -3.90 -16.18 -12.45
N ASP A 47 -5.18 -15.97 -12.76
CA ASP A 47 -5.81 -16.53 -13.96
C ASP A 47 -6.16 -15.47 -15.03
N ASN A 48 -5.73 -14.21 -14.86
CA ASN A 48 -5.87 -13.17 -15.89
C ASN A 48 -4.83 -13.29 -17.03
N GLY A 49 -3.92 -14.25 -16.94
CA GLY A 49 -2.99 -14.56 -18.03
C GLY A 49 -3.67 -15.16 -19.25
N PRO A 50 -3.00 -15.18 -20.42
CA PRO A 50 -3.46 -15.93 -21.57
C PRO A 50 -3.70 -17.40 -21.18
N HIS A 51 -4.72 -18.02 -21.75
CA HIS A 51 -5.19 -19.38 -21.42
C HIS A 51 -4.13 -20.51 -21.61
N ASP A 52 -2.88 -20.16 -21.90
CA ASP A 52 -1.75 -21.07 -22.04
C ASP A 52 -0.99 -21.35 -20.71
N GLY A 53 -1.45 -20.78 -19.59
CA GLY A 53 -0.86 -20.98 -18.26
C GLY A 53 0.36 -20.09 -17.98
N SER A 54 0.72 -19.15 -18.86
CA SER A 54 1.74 -18.14 -18.58
C SER A 54 1.11 -17.02 -17.74
N PHE A 55 1.59 -16.87 -16.52
CA PHE A 55 1.07 -15.88 -15.60
C PHE A 55 2.18 -15.31 -14.71
N PRO A 56 2.29 -14.01 -14.62
CA PRO A 56 1.93 -13.04 -15.67
C PRO A 56 2.73 -13.26 -16.94
N SER A 57 2.39 -12.60 -18.04
CA SER A 57 3.08 -12.73 -19.35
C SER A 57 4.54 -12.27 -19.33
N PHE A 58 4.99 -11.62 -18.25
CA PHE A 58 6.31 -11.06 -18.04
C PHE A 58 6.96 -11.55 -16.73
N ASP A 59 8.27 -11.35 -16.60
CA ASP A 59 9.01 -11.70 -15.37
C ASP A 59 8.71 -10.69 -14.25
N VAL A 60 8.01 -11.14 -13.21
CA VAL A 60 7.65 -10.36 -12.01
C VAL A 60 8.88 -9.80 -11.30
N ASN A 61 10.00 -10.56 -11.28
CA ASN A 61 11.21 -10.07 -10.63
C ASN A 61 11.81 -8.90 -11.42
N GLU A 62 11.81 -9.00 -12.75
CA GLU A 62 12.35 -7.97 -13.63
C GLU A 62 11.49 -6.71 -13.66
N VAL A 63 10.17 -6.86 -13.70
CA VAL A 63 9.25 -5.71 -13.84
C VAL A 63 8.97 -5.04 -12.50
N TYR A 64 8.80 -5.82 -11.41
CA TYR A 64 8.38 -5.25 -10.15
C TYR A 64 9.45 -5.28 -9.05
N LEU A 65 9.93 -6.49 -8.68
CA LEU A 65 10.65 -6.67 -7.42
C LEU A 65 12.03 -6.00 -7.42
N LYS A 66 12.79 -6.08 -8.51
CA LYS A 66 14.12 -5.44 -8.60
C LYS A 66 14.06 -3.92 -8.49
N HIS A 67 12.90 -3.33 -8.77
CA HIS A 67 12.66 -1.88 -8.62
C HIS A 67 12.09 -1.52 -7.25
N GLY A 68 11.90 -2.53 -6.38
CA GLY A 68 11.39 -2.38 -5.02
C GLY A 68 9.89 -2.09 -4.98
N HIS A 69 9.15 -2.48 -6.00
CA HIS A 69 7.70 -2.58 -5.94
C HIS A 69 7.30 -3.81 -5.15
N GLU A 70 6.08 -3.80 -4.63
CA GLU A 70 5.47 -4.92 -3.92
C GLU A 70 4.56 -5.69 -4.86
N ILE A 71 4.42 -7.00 -4.63
CA ILE A 71 3.31 -7.78 -5.17
C ILE A 71 2.37 -8.23 -4.06
N ALA A 72 1.09 -8.29 -4.35
CA ALA A 72 0.03 -8.65 -3.42
C ALA A 72 -1.03 -9.54 -4.08
N VAL A 73 -1.83 -10.22 -3.25
CA VAL A 73 -2.88 -11.15 -3.68
C VAL A 73 -4.05 -10.39 -4.30
N HIS A 74 -4.64 -10.96 -5.39
CA HIS A 74 -5.87 -10.44 -6.01
C HIS A 74 -6.83 -11.57 -6.45
N GLY A 75 -6.81 -12.70 -5.72
CA GLY A 75 -7.53 -13.92 -6.09
C GLY A 75 -6.89 -14.68 -7.25
N ALA A 76 -7.13 -15.98 -7.33
CA ALA A 76 -6.70 -16.76 -8.47
C ALA A 76 -7.63 -16.57 -9.67
N GLU A 77 -8.95 -16.61 -9.43
CA GLU A 77 -9.99 -16.54 -10.46
C GLU A 77 -10.66 -15.15 -10.58
N HIS A 78 -10.18 -14.16 -9.82
CA HIS A 78 -10.77 -12.81 -9.75
C HIS A 78 -12.29 -12.85 -9.49
N ALA A 79 -12.71 -13.63 -8.51
CA ALA A 79 -14.13 -13.90 -8.24
C ALA A 79 -14.77 -12.79 -7.38
N PHE A 80 -16.11 -12.68 -7.44
CA PHE A 80 -16.90 -11.86 -6.50
C PHE A 80 -16.95 -12.55 -5.15
N GLU A 81 -16.14 -12.11 -4.20
CA GLU A 81 -15.92 -12.76 -2.91
C GLU A 81 -17.15 -12.78 -2.00
N ASP A 82 -18.09 -11.84 -2.17
CA ASP A 82 -19.36 -11.78 -1.44
C ASP A 82 -20.48 -12.66 -2.04
N MET A 83 -20.25 -13.21 -3.25
CA MET A 83 -21.22 -14.07 -3.96
C MET A 83 -20.86 -15.55 -3.92
N MET A 84 -19.72 -15.92 -3.32
CA MET A 84 -19.24 -17.29 -3.26
C MET A 84 -19.27 -17.83 -1.82
N PRO A 85 -19.38 -19.17 -1.65
CA PRO A 85 -19.14 -19.78 -0.35
C PRO A 85 -17.73 -19.42 0.17
N THR A 86 -17.64 -19.11 1.45
CA THR A 86 -16.38 -18.63 2.07
C THR A 86 -15.22 -19.61 1.88
N GLU A 87 -15.49 -20.92 1.90
CA GLU A 87 -14.49 -21.95 1.68
C GLU A 87 -13.87 -21.88 0.28
N ALA A 88 -14.67 -21.57 -0.73
CA ALA A 88 -14.21 -21.40 -2.11
C ALA A 88 -13.36 -20.14 -2.24
N VAL A 89 -13.78 -19.03 -1.65
CA VAL A 89 -13.02 -17.77 -1.61
C VAL A 89 -11.67 -17.99 -0.93
N ILE A 90 -11.62 -18.68 0.19
CA ILE A 90 -10.37 -18.97 0.90
C ILE A 90 -9.45 -19.84 0.05
N ALA A 91 -9.99 -20.86 -0.62
CA ALA A 91 -9.21 -21.73 -1.49
C ALA A 91 -8.59 -20.93 -2.65
N ASP A 92 -9.34 -20.04 -3.26
CA ASP A 92 -8.92 -19.14 -4.34
C ASP A 92 -7.78 -18.21 -3.89
N ILE A 93 -7.96 -17.53 -2.77
CA ILE A 93 -6.95 -16.62 -2.18
C ILE A 93 -5.66 -17.39 -1.84
N LEU A 94 -5.76 -18.56 -1.23
CA LEU A 94 -4.60 -19.37 -0.87
C LEU A 94 -3.87 -19.92 -2.09
N GLU A 95 -4.58 -20.28 -3.14
CA GLU A 95 -3.99 -20.72 -4.39
C GLU A 95 -3.21 -19.60 -5.07
N ASN A 96 -3.82 -18.40 -5.18
CA ASN A 96 -3.12 -17.22 -5.68
C ASN A 96 -1.86 -16.93 -4.87
N ARG A 97 -2.00 -16.88 -3.54
CA ARG A 97 -0.89 -16.61 -2.64
C ARG A 97 0.27 -17.60 -2.80
N LYS A 98 0.00 -18.91 -2.90
CA LYS A 98 1.02 -19.93 -3.14
C LYS A 98 1.80 -19.68 -4.43
N ARG A 99 1.10 -19.31 -5.52
CA ARG A 99 1.76 -19.01 -6.80
C ARG A 99 2.67 -17.80 -6.68
N LEU A 100 2.22 -16.73 -6.01
CA LEU A 100 3.03 -15.53 -5.79
C LEU A 100 4.25 -15.83 -4.89
N GLU A 101 4.06 -16.58 -3.81
CA GLU A 101 5.15 -16.97 -2.90
C GLU A 101 6.19 -17.90 -3.59
N ALA A 102 5.76 -18.69 -4.57
CA ALA A 102 6.69 -19.48 -5.39
C ALA A 102 7.58 -18.62 -6.29
N ILE A 103 7.11 -17.43 -6.70
CA ILE A 103 7.87 -16.46 -7.49
C ILE A 103 8.80 -15.63 -6.60
N THR A 104 8.27 -15.13 -5.48
CA THR A 104 9.01 -14.21 -4.60
C THR A 104 9.97 -14.90 -3.66
N HIS A 105 9.77 -16.20 -3.39
CA HIS A 105 10.42 -16.94 -2.32
C HIS A 105 10.29 -16.25 -0.94
N ALA A 106 9.21 -15.48 -0.74
CA ALA A 106 8.93 -14.72 0.46
C ALA A 106 7.42 -14.73 0.76
N PRO A 107 7.00 -14.55 2.04
CA PRO A 107 5.59 -14.48 2.38
C PRO A 107 4.89 -13.26 1.72
N VAL A 108 3.80 -13.50 0.98
CA VAL A 108 2.94 -12.48 0.41
C VAL A 108 1.73 -12.31 1.33
N LYS A 109 1.58 -11.15 1.94
CA LYS A 109 0.60 -10.89 3.00
C LYS A 109 -0.31 -9.69 2.75
N GLY A 110 -0.11 -9.00 1.64
CA GLY A 110 -0.97 -7.92 1.17
C GLY A 110 -2.02 -8.46 0.20
N MET A 111 -3.15 -7.75 0.10
CA MET A 111 -4.24 -8.11 -0.79
C MET A 111 -4.99 -6.87 -1.28
N ALA A 112 -5.63 -6.96 -2.44
CA ALA A 112 -6.75 -6.13 -2.85
C ALA A 112 -7.96 -7.04 -3.13
N TYR A 113 -9.14 -6.62 -2.68
CA TYR A 113 -10.37 -7.37 -2.94
C TYR A 113 -10.77 -7.27 -4.40
N PRO A 114 -10.94 -8.40 -5.13
CA PRO A 114 -11.55 -8.39 -6.46
C PRO A 114 -12.88 -7.64 -6.44
N TYR A 115 -13.10 -6.72 -7.38
CA TYR A 115 -14.28 -5.84 -7.44
C TYR A 115 -14.50 -4.97 -6.17
N GLY A 116 -13.64 -5.05 -5.18
CA GLY A 116 -13.79 -4.40 -3.87
C GLY A 116 -14.83 -5.05 -2.97
N THR A 117 -15.31 -6.26 -3.29
CA THR A 117 -16.34 -6.97 -2.53
C THR A 117 -15.73 -7.81 -1.42
N PHE A 118 -16.35 -7.79 -0.26
CA PHE A 118 -15.95 -8.63 0.88
C PHE A 118 -17.07 -8.69 1.93
N THR A 119 -17.00 -9.69 2.80
CA THR A 119 -17.89 -9.82 3.96
C THR A 119 -17.11 -9.66 5.26
N SER A 120 -17.81 -9.33 6.36
CA SER A 120 -17.18 -9.27 7.68
C SER A 120 -16.59 -10.60 8.11
N ASP A 121 -17.18 -11.70 7.65
CA ASP A 121 -16.73 -13.06 7.95
C ASP A 121 -15.43 -13.37 7.19
N LEU A 122 -15.37 -13.07 5.90
CA LEU A 122 -14.14 -13.18 5.11
C LEU A 122 -13.01 -12.35 5.72
N LYS A 123 -13.27 -11.09 6.09
CA LYS A 123 -12.28 -10.22 6.73
C LYS A 123 -11.69 -10.83 8.01
N ARG A 124 -12.52 -11.49 8.83
CA ARG A 124 -12.06 -12.21 10.01
C ARG A 124 -11.16 -13.40 9.65
N GLN A 125 -11.53 -14.16 8.64
CA GLN A 125 -10.76 -15.31 8.19
C GLN A 125 -9.42 -14.91 7.54
N LEU A 126 -9.40 -13.84 6.74
CA LEU A 126 -8.16 -13.28 6.17
C LEU A 126 -7.13 -12.95 7.26
N ARG A 127 -7.59 -12.41 8.40
CA ARG A 127 -6.72 -12.15 9.55
C ARG A 127 -6.09 -13.41 10.10
N GLU A 128 -6.87 -14.48 10.24
CA GLU A 128 -6.37 -15.80 10.71
C GLU A 128 -5.42 -16.45 9.69
N LEU A 129 -5.61 -16.22 8.40
CA LEU A 129 -4.71 -16.67 7.34
C LEU A 129 -3.43 -15.83 7.25
N GLY A 130 -3.31 -14.75 8.03
CA GLY A 130 -2.15 -13.88 8.05
C GLY A 130 -2.07 -12.90 6.90
N ILE A 131 -3.19 -12.57 6.25
CA ILE A 131 -3.31 -11.37 5.40
C ILE A 131 -3.35 -10.16 6.33
N LEU A 132 -2.48 -9.20 6.09
CA LEU A 132 -2.22 -8.09 7.00
C LEU A 132 -2.98 -6.82 6.60
N TYR A 133 -3.18 -6.61 5.31
CA TYR A 133 -4.01 -5.54 4.78
C TYR A 133 -4.77 -6.00 3.53
N SER A 134 -5.91 -5.37 3.27
CA SER A 134 -6.63 -5.52 2.00
C SER A 134 -7.24 -4.20 1.56
N ARG A 135 -6.96 -3.79 0.30
CA ARG A 135 -7.50 -2.56 -0.29
C ARG A 135 -8.92 -2.81 -0.80
N THR A 136 -9.78 -1.83 -0.55
CA THR A 136 -11.11 -1.73 -1.15
C THR A 136 -11.11 -0.77 -2.35
N VAL A 137 -12.27 -0.55 -2.97
CA VAL A 137 -12.44 0.38 -4.12
C VAL A 137 -13.06 1.73 -3.72
N ASN A 138 -13.32 1.96 -2.44
CA ASN A 138 -14.07 3.14 -1.98
C ASN A 138 -13.14 4.35 -1.85
N SER A 139 -13.22 5.30 -2.79
CA SER A 139 -12.47 6.56 -2.71
C SER A 139 -12.93 7.41 -1.53
N THR A 140 -11.99 7.76 -0.66
CA THR A 140 -12.29 8.58 0.54
C THR A 140 -12.05 10.06 0.32
N HIS A 141 -11.24 10.43 -0.66
CA HIS A 141 -10.69 11.79 -0.88
C HIS A 141 -9.97 12.36 0.36
N ALA A 142 -9.60 11.49 1.29
CA ALA A 142 -8.92 11.83 2.53
C ALA A 142 -7.51 11.25 2.55
N PHE A 143 -6.61 11.89 3.30
CA PHE A 143 -5.21 11.50 3.41
C PHE A 143 -4.93 10.88 4.77
N ARG A 144 -5.58 9.77 5.08
CA ARG A 144 -5.46 9.12 6.38
C ARG A 144 -5.21 7.63 6.27
N LEU A 145 -4.53 7.07 7.27
CA LEU A 145 -4.44 5.63 7.47
C LEU A 145 -5.81 5.07 7.90
N PRO A 146 -6.10 3.80 7.58
CA PRO A 146 -7.33 3.15 7.99
C PRO A 146 -7.30 2.80 9.49
N ASP A 147 -8.47 2.66 10.08
CA ASP A 147 -8.62 2.09 11.43
C ASP A 147 -8.41 0.57 11.39
N ASP A 148 -8.92 -0.09 10.35
CA ASP A 148 -8.72 -1.52 10.05
C ASP A 148 -8.04 -1.67 8.68
N PHE A 149 -6.81 -2.19 8.66
CA PHE A 149 -6.06 -2.40 7.43
C PHE A 149 -6.66 -3.47 6.51
N LEU A 150 -7.52 -4.36 7.01
CA LEU A 150 -8.29 -5.27 6.16
C LEU A 150 -9.51 -4.60 5.50
N GLU A 151 -9.66 -3.29 5.67
CA GLU A 151 -10.62 -2.43 4.99
C GLU A 151 -9.96 -1.10 4.61
N TRP A 152 -8.85 -1.18 3.87
CA TRP A 152 -8.09 0.00 3.52
C TRP A 152 -8.67 0.69 2.30
N ASN A 153 -9.48 1.70 2.56
CA ASN A 153 -10.07 2.55 1.54
C ASN A 153 -9.01 3.51 0.97
N PRO A 154 -8.78 3.56 -0.36
CA PRO A 154 -7.81 4.46 -0.99
C PRO A 154 -8.26 5.93 -0.93
N THR A 155 -7.33 6.84 -1.23
CA THR A 155 -7.66 8.25 -1.42
C THR A 155 -8.52 8.44 -2.66
N ALA A 156 -8.09 7.89 -3.81
CA ALA A 156 -8.82 8.02 -5.06
C ALA A 156 -8.42 6.95 -6.08
N HIS A 157 -9.33 6.65 -7.01
CA HIS A 157 -9.00 5.97 -8.25
C HIS A 157 -8.30 6.93 -9.21
N HIS A 158 -7.35 6.47 -10.03
CA HIS A 158 -6.59 7.33 -10.95
C HIS A 158 -7.45 8.07 -12.00
N ARG A 159 -8.67 7.59 -12.26
CA ARG A 159 -9.63 8.28 -13.15
C ARG A 159 -10.25 9.55 -12.55
N GLU A 160 -10.12 9.71 -11.25
CA GLU A 160 -10.57 10.92 -10.56
C GLU A 160 -9.57 12.06 -10.76
N ASN A 161 -9.85 13.25 -10.24
CA ASN A 161 -8.93 14.39 -10.37
C ASN A 161 -7.72 14.23 -9.42
N ILE A 162 -6.84 13.26 -9.71
CA ILE A 162 -5.66 12.98 -8.88
C ILE A 162 -4.68 14.15 -8.87
N ALA A 163 -4.62 14.96 -9.93
CA ALA A 163 -3.77 16.15 -9.96
C ALA A 163 -4.16 17.16 -8.87
N GLU A 164 -5.43 17.47 -8.72
CA GLU A 164 -5.93 18.34 -7.65
C GLU A 164 -5.73 17.73 -6.26
N LEU A 165 -5.96 16.42 -6.12
CA LEU A 165 -5.73 15.71 -4.86
C LEU A 165 -4.25 15.72 -4.47
N GLY A 166 -3.34 15.54 -5.42
CA GLY A 166 -1.90 15.67 -5.20
C GLY A 166 -1.52 17.06 -4.70
N GLU A 167 -2.06 18.13 -5.30
CA GLU A 167 -1.83 19.49 -4.82
C GLU A 167 -2.38 19.71 -3.40
N LYS A 168 -3.59 19.24 -3.11
CA LYS A 168 -4.17 19.30 -1.76
C LYS A 168 -3.31 18.55 -0.75
N PHE A 169 -2.78 17.39 -1.12
CA PHE A 169 -1.89 16.59 -0.28
C PHE A 169 -0.59 17.32 0.03
N LEU A 170 0.10 17.84 -0.99
CA LEU A 170 1.36 18.56 -0.83
C LEU A 170 1.20 19.86 -0.03
N ASN A 171 0.08 20.56 -0.21
CA ASN A 171 -0.21 21.84 0.44
C ASN A 171 -0.99 21.69 1.75
N ASN A 172 -1.19 20.46 2.27
CA ASN A 172 -1.89 20.26 3.53
C ASN A 172 -1.16 20.94 4.69
N ARG A 173 -1.86 21.81 5.42
CA ARG A 173 -1.30 22.54 6.57
C ARG A 173 -1.02 21.65 7.79
N TYR A 174 -1.66 20.49 7.86
CA TYR A 174 -1.54 19.52 8.94
C TYR A 174 -1.16 18.15 8.39
N PRO A 175 0.03 18.02 7.79
CA PRO A 175 0.40 16.84 7.01
C PRO A 175 0.77 15.60 7.83
N ARG A 176 0.90 15.73 9.14
CA ARG A 176 1.49 14.72 10.05
C ARG A 176 0.77 13.39 9.98
N GLY A 177 1.49 12.37 9.50
CA GLY A 177 0.95 11.02 9.35
C GLY A 177 -0.07 10.87 8.22
N THR A 178 -0.07 11.77 7.22
CA THR A 178 -1.00 11.69 6.08
C THR A 178 -0.47 10.77 4.99
N VAL A 179 -1.39 10.03 4.37
CA VAL A 179 -1.11 9.11 3.26
C VAL A 179 -1.97 9.48 2.06
N CYS A 180 -1.34 9.71 0.91
CA CYS A 180 -2.03 9.76 -0.37
C CYS A 180 -1.94 8.37 -1.00
N TYR A 181 -3.09 7.75 -1.28
CA TYR A 181 -3.20 6.40 -1.77
C TYR A 181 -3.99 6.36 -3.08
N ILE A 182 -3.30 6.21 -4.21
CA ILE A 182 -3.91 6.15 -5.55
C ILE A 182 -3.96 4.71 -6.02
N TRP A 183 -5.08 4.34 -6.66
CA TRP A 183 -5.25 2.99 -7.19
C TRP A 183 -5.86 2.99 -8.58
N GLY A 184 -5.85 1.84 -9.25
CA GLY A 184 -6.49 1.64 -10.55
C GLY A 184 -5.99 0.40 -11.28
N HIS A 185 -6.19 0.37 -12.60
CA HIS A 185 -5.72 -0.68 -13.49
C HIS A 185 -4.92 -0.04 -14.63
N SER A 186 -3.74 -0.55 -14.93
CA SER A 186 -2.85 0.03 -15.95
C SER A 186 -3.45 0.01 -17.35
N PHE A 187 -4.20 -1.03 -17.70
CA PHE A 187 -4.86 -1.17 -19.00
C PHE A 187 -5.87 -0.04 -19.30
N GLU A 188 -6.39 0.60 -18.25
CA GLU A 188 -7.33 1.71 -18.43
C GLU A 188 -6.67 2.91 -19.13
N PHE A 189 -5.37 3.13 -18.93
CA PHE A 189 -4.63 4.19 -19.61
C PHE A 189 -4.51 3.93 -21.12
N SER A 190 -4.22 2.68 -21.51
CA SER A 190 -4.19 2.28 -22.93
C SER A 190 -5.58 2.37 -23.56
N ARG A 191 -6.59 1.81 -22.88
CA ARG A 191 -7.99 1.80 -23.36
C ARG A 191 -8.55 3.21 -23.56
N ASN A 192 -8.20 4.15 -22.68
CA ASN A 192 -8.70 5.52 -22.72
C ASN A 192 -7.73 6.50 -23.40
N ASN A 193 -6.57 6.01 -23.90
CA ASN A 193 -5.52 6.81 -24.52
C ASN A 193 -5.13 8.04 -23.66
N ASN A 194 -4.90 7.85 -22.37
CA ASN A 194 -4.67 8.92 -21.39
C ASN A 194 -3.52 8.64 -20.41
N TRP A 195 -2.45 8.00 -20.87
CA TRP A 195 -1.23 7.76 -20.08
C TRP A 195 -0.64 9.05 -19.49
N ASP A 196 -0.85 10.17 -20.13
CA ASP A 196 -0.42 11.49 -19.67
C ASP A 196 -0.96 11.88 -18.28
N ILE A 197 -2.06 11.27 -17.83
CA ILE A 197 -2.60 11.50 -16.48
C ILE A 197 -1.60 11.02 -15.44
N ILE A 198 -1.14 9.78 -15.54
CA ILE A 198 -0.23 9.20 -14.55
C ILE A 198 1.20 9.71 -14.73
N GLU A 199 1.64 9.97 -15.96
CA GLU A 199 2.96 10.56 -16.24
C GLU A 199 3.08 11.93 -15.59
N ARG A 200 2.15 12.85 -15.84
CA ARG A 200 2.14 14.18 -15.20
C ARG A 200 1.98 14.11 -13.69
N PHE A 201 1.22 13.15 -13.18
CA PHE A 201 1.09 12.95 -11.74
C PHE A 201 2.42 12.48 -11.14
N ALA A 202 3.11 11.52 -11.78
CA ALA A 202 4.42 11.05 -11.35
C ALA A 202 5.46 12.18 -11.37
N ASP A 203 5.57 12.94 -12.46
CA ASP A 203 6.43 14.13 -12.55
C ASP A 203 6.19 15.12 -11.41
N ARG A 204 4.92 15.39 -11.12
CA ARG A 204 4.53 16.35 -10.10
C ARG A 204 4.83 15.88 -8.68
N MET A 205 4.63 14.59 -8.42
CA MET A 205 4.73 14.02 -7.08
C MET A 205 6.13 13.52 -6.72
N ALA A 206 6.98 13.23 -7.70
CA ALA A 206 8.32 12.71 -7.49
C ALA A 206 9.28 13.73 -6.84
N GLY A 207 10.35 13.23 -6.18
CA GLY A 207 11.47 14.03 -5.67
C GLY A 207 11.10 15.04 -4.58
N LYS A 208 10.05 14.80 -3.79
CA LYS A 208 9.66 15.68 -2.67
C LYS A 208 10.33 15.23 -1.39
N ASP A 209 11.24 16.05 -0.84
CA ASP A 209 11.98 15.76 0.41
C ASP A 209 11.05 15.57 1.63
N SER A 210 9.78 15.97 1.55
CA SER A 210 8.81 15.84 2.63
C SER A 210 7.88 14.62 2.50
N VAL A 211 8.09 13.76 1.50
CA VAL A 211 7.21 12.64 1.17
C VAL A 211 7.98 11.32 1.19
N TRP A 212 7.50 10.36 1.93
CA TRP A 212 7.96 8.98 1.88
C TRP A 212 7.20 8.23 0.77
N TYR A 213 7.94 7.74 -0.22
CA TYR A 213 7.41 6.88 -1.28
C TYR A 213 7.53 5.43 -0.81
N ALA A 214 6.39 4.77 -0.64
CA ALA A 214 6.34 3.46 -0.01
C ALA A 214 5.30 2.54 -0.64
N THR A 215 5.53 1.24 -0.54
CA THR A 215 4.53 0.23 -0.85
C THR A 215 3.48 0.15 0.27
N ASN A 216 2.38 -0.54 0.01
CA ASN A 216 1.34 -0.72 1.02
C ASN A 216 1.86 -1.50 2.23
N MET A 217 2.67 -2.54 2.02
CA MET A 217 3.25 -3.32 3.11
C MET A 217 4.23 -2.51 3.94
N GLU A 218 5.05 -1.67 3.32
CA GLU A 218 5.97 -0.80 4.05
C GLU A 218 5.21 0.15 4.98
N ILE A 219 4.10 0.73 4.50
CA ILE A 219 3.24 1.61 5.32
C ILE A 219 2.57 0.83 6.44
N TYR A 220 2.04 -0.38 6.16
CA TYR A 220 1.45 -1.25 7.16
C TYR A 220 2.44 -1.57 8.27
N ASP A 221 3.61 -2.10 7.91
CA ASP A 221 4.66 -2.51 8.85
C ASP A 221 5.12 -1.35 9.71
N TYR A 222 5.31 -0.18 9.11
CA TYR A 222 5.71 1.02 9.83
C TYR A 222 4.62 1.48 10.82
N ASN A 223 3.35 1.44 10.40
CA ASN A 223 2.23 1.77 11.28
C ASN A 223 2.13 0.79 12.46
N GLN A 224 2.36 -0.53 12.24
CA GLN A 224 2.40 -1.50 13.32
C GLN A 224 3.55 -1.22 14.29
N ALA A 225 4.74 -0.90 13.79
CA ALA A 225 5.88 -0.52 14.63
C ALA A 225 5.56 0.72 15.49
N PHE A 226 4.91 1.73 14.91
CA PHE A 226 4.45 2.92 15.65
C PHE A 226 3.44 2.55 16.75
N ARG A 227 2.46 1.67 16.46
CA ARG A 227 1.44 1.21 17.43
C ARG A 227 2.03 0.39 18.58
N MET A 228 3.21 -0.19 18.40
CA MET A 228 3.93 -0.94 19.46
C MET A 228 4.64 -0.04 20.47
N LEU A 229 4.80 1.26 20.19
CA LEU A 229 5.47 2.19 21.10
C LEU A 229 4.82 2.19 22.48
N ARG A 230 5.65 2.19 23.53
CA ARG A 230 5.22 2.17 24.92
C ARG A 230 5.69 3.44 25.60
N PHE A 231 4.75 4.21 26.13
CA PHE A 231 5.04 5.47 26.80
C PHE A 231 5.01 5.31 28.33
N THR A 232 5.88 6.05 29.04
CA THR A 232 5.75 6.22 30.48
C THR A 232 4.46 6.99 30.81
N ALA A 233 3.95 6.84 32.05
CA ALA A 233 2.68 7.48 32.42
C ALA A 233 2.71 9.02 32.31
N ASP A 234 3.89 9.63 32.48
CA ASP A 234 4.12 11.07 32.29
C ASP A 234 4.42 11.46 30.86
N CYS A 235 4.47 10.47 29.93
CA CYS A 235 4.85 10.61 28.54
C CYS A 235 6.23 11.27 28.33
N CYS A 236 7.15 11.16 29.28
CA CYS A 236 8.50 11.72 29.14
C CYS A 236 9.48 10.78 28.47
N TYR A 237 9.20 9.48 28.48
CA TYR A 237 9.99 8.46 27.79
C TYR A 237 9.12 7.58 26.93
N VAL A 238 9.69 7.08 25.83
CA VAL A 238 9.07 6.13 24.92
C VAL A 238 10.02 4.98 24.63
N GLN A 239 9.52 3.75 24.73
CA GLN A 239 10.20 2.53 24.34
C GLN A 239 9.71 2.06 22.98
N ASN A 240 10.63 1.68 22.11
CA ASN A 240 10.34 1.04 20.84
C ASN A 240 10.69 -0.46 20.89
N PRO A 241 9.73 -1.36 21.13
CA PRO A 241 10.00 -2.80 21.14
C PRO A 241 10.02 -3.44 19.76
N SER A 242 9.80 -2.66 18.68
CA SER A 242 9.75 -3.17 17.30
C SER A 242 11.16 -3.30 16.71
N ALA A 243 11.24 -4.01 15.57
CA ALA A 243 12.49 -4.17 14.81
C ALA A 243 12.81 -2.98 13.87
N ARG A 244 11.98 -1.92 13.87
CA ARG A 244 12.11 -0.76 12.97
C ARG A 244 12.34 0.51 13.79
N THR A 245 13.20 1.40 13.31
CA THR A 245 13.25 2.78 13.85
C THR A 245 11.94 3.49 13.55
N VAL A 246 11.37 4.15 14.57
CA VAL A 246 10.10 4.87 14.49
C VAL A 246 10.32 6.35 14.78
N TRP A 247 9.59 7.21 14.11
CA TRP A 247 9.65 8.65 14.30
C TRP A 247 8.35 9.20 14.84
N LEU A 248 8.44 10.14 15.75
CA LEU A 248 7.27 10.86 16.27
C LEU A 248 7.59 12.35 16.46
N MET A 249 6.54 13.15 16.49
CA MET A 249 6.63 14.56 16.84
C MET A 249 5.95 14.82 18.17
N ARG A 250 6.65 15.52 19.09
CA ARG A 250 6.08 16.06 20.31
C ARG A 250 6.23 17.59 20.32
N GLY A 251 5.12 18.29 20.26
CA GLY A 251 5.13 19.73 20.08
C GLY A 251 5.67 20.15 18.72
N LYS A 252 6.89 20.72 18.68
CA LYS A 252 7.60 21.12 17.45
C LYS A 252 8.84 20.28 17.19
N ASN A 253 9.16 19.34 18.07
CA ASN A 253 10.38 18.54 17.98
C ASN A 253 10.05 17.14 17.43
N ALA A 254 10.79 16.75 16.40
CA ALA A 254 10.81 15.38 15.91
C ALA A 254 11.80 14.56 16.74
N PHE A 255 11.42 13.31 17.04
CA PHE A 255 12.24 12.36 17.78
C PHE A 255 12.34 11.07 16.97
N GLU A 256 13.57 10.59 16.84
CA GLU A 256 13.88 9.27 16.37
C GLU A 256 13.86 8.30 17.55
N ILE A 257 13.19 7.18 17.40
CA ILE A 257 13.10 6.12 18.40
C ILE A 257 13.66 4.83 17.78
N PRO A 258 14.96 4.57 17.95
CA PRO A 258 15.59 3.39 17.36
C PRO A 258 14.96 2.10 17.87
N SER A 259 15.13 1.03 17.07
CA SER A 259 14.68 -0.32 17.44
C SER A 259 15.30 -0.76 18.77
N GLY A 260 14.49 -1.23 19.70
CA GLY A 260 14.90 -1.73 21.02
C GLY A 260 15.16 -0.65 22.08
N ASP A 261 15.25 0.61 21.70
CA ASP A 261 15.67 1.69 22.59
C ASP A 261 14.54 2.30 23.44
N VAL A 262 14.96 2.99 24.50
CA VAL A 262 14.13 3.90 25.28
C VAL A 262 14.67 5.31 25.12
N VAL A 263 13.85 6.21 24.60
CA VAL A 263 14.23 7.59 24.30
C VAL A 263 13.47 8.57 25.17
N ARG A 264 14.15 9.57 25.68
CA ARG A 264 13.53 10.70 26.38
C ARG A 264 12.97 11.69 25.35
N ILE A 265 11.70 12.03 25.48
CA ILE A 265 10.98 12.94 24.57
C ILE A 265 10.35 14.13 25.31
N GLY A 266 10.44 14.17 26.65
CA GLY A 266 9.84 15.18 27.48
C GLY A 266 10.77 15.82 28.48
#